data_514e9b2ce2baf68ed32fd0401e34f88e
#
_entry.id   514e9b2ce2baf68ed32fd0401e34f88e
#
_cell.length_a   1.000
_cell.length_b   1.000
_cell.length_c   1.000
_cell.angle_alpha   90.00
_cell.angle_beta   90.00
_cell.angle_gamma   90.00
#
_symmetry.space_group_name_H-M   'P 1'
#
loop_
_entity.id
_entity.type
_entity.pdbx_description
1 polymer ?
#
loop_
_entity_poly.entity_id
_entity_poly.type
_entity_poly.pdbx_seq_one_letter_code
_entity_poly.pdbx_strand_id
1 'polypeptide(L)'
;SLAGDGRTYVEMFADSDEMMVLTGVMNLQQHLAAGITTIREHGARNKIGFTLKKGLARGYIAGPRLLASGRPITCTGGHFHMCNEIADGEEQMRRSVRKLVHEGADYIKIMASGGGTEGTIPGLASYTTEELHAAVHEAHHFHRLTAAHCRAKESMVRAIEAGVDLMEHAEFLETDDQLHFDPSIAEMMEESGIWISPTLQSWTHYQGLLS
;
A
#
# COMPACT_ATOMS: atom_id res chain seq x y z
N SER A 1 -4.57 4.81 3.57
CA SER A 1 -3.80 5.98 4.01
C SER A 1 -4.44 6.65 5.23
N LEU A 2 -3.65 7.05 6.20
CA LEU A 2 -4.11 7.86 7.34
C LEU A 2 -4.59 9.26 6.93
N ALA A 3 -4.22 9.74 5.76
CA ALA A 3 -4.70 11.02 5.23
C ALA A 3 -6.13 10.95 4.64
N GLY A 4 -6.74 9.76 4.56
CA GLY A 4 -8.11 9.58 4.06
C GLY A 4 -9.18 9.96 5.09
N ASP A 5 -10.27 10.54 4.61
CA ASP A 5 -11.41 11.00 5.43
C ASP A 5 -12.78 10.64 4.82
N GLY A 6 -12.78 9.70 3.86
CA GLY A 6 -13.99 9.25 3.17
C GLY A 6 -14.32 10.01 1.89
N ARG A 7 -13.59 11.11 1.58
CA ARG A 7 -13.68 11.79 0.28
C ARG A 7 -13.04 10.95 -0.84
N THR A 8 -13.35 11.30 -2.09
CA THR A 8 -12.68 10.73 -3.26
C THR A 8 -11.17 11.01 -3.24
N TYR A 9 -10.38 10.20 -3.96
CA TYR A 9 -8.94 10.47 -4.08
C TYR A 9 -8.63 11.85 -4.68
N VAL A 10 -9.41 12.29 -5.67
CA VAL A 10 -9.25 13.61 -6.29
C VAL A 10 -9.40 14.73 -5.24
N GLU A 11 -10.44 14.67 -4.43
CA GLU A 11 -10.69 15.66 -3.37
C GLU A 11 -9.62 15.58 -2.26
N MET A 12 -9.25 14.37 -1.83
CA MET A 12 -8.24 14.18 -0.81
C MET A 12 -6.87 14.70 -1.24
N PHE A 13 -6.46 14.43 -2.48
CA PHE A 13 -5.15 14.86 -2.99
C PHE A 13 -5.14 16.33 -3.45
N ALA A 14 -6.28 17.04 -3.48
CA ALA A 14 -6.34 18.48 -3.64
C ALA A 14 -5.88 19.24 -2.37
N ASP A 15 -5.93 18.61 -1.20
CA ASP A 15 -5.44 19.18 0.04
C ASP A 15 -3.92 19.36 0.05
N SER A 16 -3.43 20.33 0.81
CA SER A 16 -1.99 20.47 1.09
C SER A 16 -1.48 19.35 2.00
N ASP A 17 -0.16 19.11 2.02
CA ASP A 17 0.45 18.13 2.90
C ASP A 17 0.16 18.41 4.38
N GLU A 18 0.09 19.69 4.77
CA GLU A 18 -0.22 20.13 6.12
C GLU A 18 -1.66 19.72 6.51
N MET A 19 -2.64 19.92 5.62
CA MET A 19 -4.01 19.47 5.85
C MET A 19 -4.10 17.96 5.95
N MET A 20 -3.40 17.24 5.09
CA MET A 20 -3.33 15.77 5.15
C MET A 20 -2.69 15.29 6.46
N VAL A 21 -1.70 15.99 7.01
CA VAL A 21 -1.12 15.67 8.33
C VAL A 21 -2.17 15.89 9.43
N LEU A 22 -2.94 16.98 9.40
CA LEU A 22 -4.01 17.23 10.40
C LEU A 22 -5.09 16.14 10.33
N THR A 23 -5.52 15.74 9.14
CA THR A 23 -6.43 14.60 8.94
C THR A 23 -5.83 13.31 9.51
N GLY A 24 -4.54 13.07 9.27
CA GLY A 24 -3.82 11.94 9.82
C GLY A 24 -3.78 11.92 11.35
N VAL A 25 -3.61 13.07 12.00
CA VAL A 25 -3.68 13.20 13.47
C VAL A 25 -5.06 12.83 13.99
N MET A 26 -6.12 13.36 13.37
CA MET A 26 -7.51 13.02 13.73
C MET A 26 -7.75 11.50 13.62
N ASN A 27 -7.35 10.89 12.51
CA ASN A 27 -7.52 9.46 12.28
C ASN A 27 -6.73 8.60 13.28
N LEU A 28 -5.49 8.99 13.62
CA LEU A 28 -4.72 8.30 14.66
C LEU A 28 -5.43 8.29 16.01
N GLN A 29 -6.02 9.42 16.40
CA GLN A 29 -6.79 9.53 17.66
C GLN A 29 -8.06 8.66 17.63
N GLN A 30 -8.78 8.63 16.49
CA GLN A 30 -9.97 7.78 16.33
C GLN A 30 -9.60 6.29 16.41
N HIS A 31 -8.51 5.85 15.79
CA HIS A 31 -8.04 4.47 15.89
C HIS A 31 -7.69 4.09 17.32
N LEU A 32 -6.99 4.97 18.05
CA LEU A 32 -6.64 4.72 19.44
C LEU A 32 -7.91 4.65 20.32
N ALA A 33 -8.87 5.54 20.11
CA ALA A 33 -10.16 5.54 20.80
C ALA A 33 -10.99 4.27 20.54
N ALA A 34 -10.83 3.67 19.35
CA ALA A 34 -11.41 2.37 18.98
C ALA A 34 -10.64 1.17 19.54
N GLY A 35 -9.59 1.37 20.34
CA GLY A 35 -8.78 0.31 20.96
C GLY A 35 -7.65 -0.23 20.06
N ILE A 36 -7.40 0.37 18.90
CA ILE A 36 -6.32 -0.03 18.00
C ILE A 36 -5.01 0.58 18.51
N THR A 37 -4.08 -0.25 18.96
CA THR A 37 -2.82 0.18 19.58
C THR A 37 -1.62 0.16 18.64
N THR A 38 -1.74 -0.44 17.45
CA THR A 38 -0.71 -0.46 16.41
C THR A 38 -1.34 -0.38 15.03
N ILE A 39 -0.80 0.47 14.15
CA ILE A 39 -1.24 0.65 12.76
C ILE A 39 -0.06 0.49 11.82
N ARG A 40 -0.30 -0.16 10.68
CA ARG A 40 0.56 -0.06 9.49
C ARG A 40 -0.05 0.95 8.53
N GLU A 41 0.69 2.00 8.19
CA GLU A 41 0.30 3.02 7.23
C GLU A 41 0.91 2.68 5.86
N HIS A 42 0.06 2.31 4.90
CA HIS A 42 0.45 1.77 3.59
C HIS A 42 0.77 2.83 2.53
N GLY A 43 0.96 4.05 2.94
CA GLY A 43 1.45 5.09 2.06
C GLY A 43 0.62 6.35 2.08
N ALA A 44 1.34 7.46 2.05
CA ALA A 44 0.82 8.80 1.93
C ALA A 44 1.73 9.63 1.02
N ARG A 45 1.25 10.79 0.57
CA ARG A 45 2.04 11.69 -0.26
C ARG A 45 3.25 12.24 0.50
N ASN A 46 4.37 12.35 -0.19
CA ASN A 46 5.60 13.01 0.29
C ASN A 46 6.09 12.48 1.65
N LYS A 47 6.12 13.33 2.68
CA LYS A 47 6.64 13.01 4.02
C LYS A 47 5.54 12.83 5.07
N ILE A 48 4.28 12.80 4.70
CA ILE A 48 3.13 12.80 5.64
C ILE A 48 3.25 11.65 6.64
N GLY A 49 3.42 10.41 6.20
CA GLY A 49 3.55 9.24 7.08
C GLY A 49 4.72 9.35 8.05
N PHE A 50 5.87 9.82 7.58
CA PHE A 50 7.06 10.04 8.43
C PHE A 50 6.88 11.20 9.41
N THR A 51 6.17 12.26 9.02
CA THR A 51 5.84 13.40 9.89
C THR A 51 4.95 12.94 11.05
N LEU A 52 3.90 12.17 10.77
CA LEU A 52 3.02 11.60 11.78
C LEU A 52 3.79 10.68 12.74
N LYS A 53 4.61 9.77 12.21
CA LYS A 53 5.47 8.88 13.00
C LYS A 53 6.39 9.66 13.94
N LYS A 54 7.03 10.71 13.42
CA LYS A 54 7.92 11.58 14.21
C LYS A 54 7.15 12.37 15.28
N GLY A 55 5.94 12.85 14.95
CA GLY A 55 5.06 13.53 15.90
C GLY A 55 4.66 12.64 17.07
N LEU A 56 4.29 11.38 16.81
CA LEU A 56 4.03 10.37 17.84
C LEU A 56 5.26 10.09 18.70
N ALA A 57 6.42 9.86 18.08
CA ALA A 57 7.67 9.58 18.80
C ALA A 57 8.12 10.73 19.72
N ARG A 58 7.77 11.97 19.38
CA ARG A 58 8.09 13.17 20.18
C ARG A 58 7.00 13.53 21.20
N GLY A 59 5.89 12.78 21.22
CA GLY A 59 4.76 13.10 22.10
C GLY A 59 3.98 14.36 21.72
N TYR A 60 4.14 14.88 20.50
CA TYR A 60 3.40 16.04 20.01
C TYR A 60 1.95 15.71 19.72
N ILE A 61 1.67 14.45 19.35
CA ILE A 61 0.35 13.91 19.08
C ILE A 61 0.17 12.58 19.81
N ALA A 62 -1.05 12.29 20.23
CA ALA A 62 -1.43 10.99 20.79
C ALA A 62 -1.97 10.08 19.67
N GLY A 63 -1.67 8.81 19.75
CA GLY A 63 -2.14 7.81 18.80
C GLY A 63 -1.51 6.43 19.04
N PRO A 64 -1.86 5.43 18.22
CA PRO A 64 -1.26 4.11 18.26
C PRO A 64 0.19 4.13 17.79
N ARG A 65 0.93 3.04 18.05
CA ARG A 65 2.23 2.82 17.40
C ARG A 65 2.04 2.79 15.89
N LEU A 66 2.80 3.61 15.18
CA LEU A 66 2.71 3.74 13.73
C LEU A 66 3.92 3.12 13.04
N LEU A 67 3.68 2.11 12.22
CA LEU A 67 4.62 1.59 11.25
C LEU A 67 4.33 2.23 9.90
N ALA A 68 5.26 3.02 9.38
CA ALA A 68 5.06 3.81 8.17
C ALA A 68 5.90 3.25 7.00
N SER A 69 5.27 3.05 5.85
CA SER A 69 5.98 2.75 4.59
C SER A 69 6.50 4.02 3.90
N GLY A 70 5.99 5.18 4.28
CA GLY A 70 6.27 6.43 3.60
C GLY A 70 5.40 6.59 2.36
N ARG A 71 6.01 6.66 1.18
CA ARG A 71 5.30 6.68 -0.10
C ARG A 71 5.22 5.27 -0.68
N PRO A 72 4.07 4.83 -1.20
CA PRO A 72 4.01 3.55 -1.90
C PRO A 72 4.74 3.67 -3.25
N ILE A 73 5.54 2.68 -3.58
CA ILE A 73 6.22 2.60 -4.88
C ILE A 73 5.17 2.22 -5.93
N THR A 74 5.11 2.97 -7.01
CA THR A 74 4.18 2.74 -8.12
C THR A 74 4.85 3.04 -9.47
N CYS A 75 4.33 2.48 -10.56
CA CYS A 75 4.80 2.80 -11.90
C CYS A 75 4.27 4.15 -12.38
N THR A 76 4.83 4.68 -13.48
CA THR A 76 4.33 5.90 -14.12
C THR A 76 2.84 5.76 -14.45
N GLY A 77 2.03 6.69 -13.92
CA GLY A 77 0.56 6.66 -14.07
C GLY A 77 -0.14 5.55 -13.29
N GLY A 78 0.56 4.79 -12.45
CA GLY A 78 0.01 3.68 -11.68
C GLY A 78 -0.83 4.14 -10.48
N HIS A 79 -1.41 3.16 -9.77
CA HIS A 79 -2.23 3.42 -8.59
C HIS A 79 -1.43 4.21 -7.53
N PHE A 80 -2.04 5.26 -6.96
CA PHE A 80 -1.39 6.17 -5.99
C PHE A 80 -0.15 6.91 -6.52
N HIS A 81 0.00 7.11 -7.84
CA HIS A 81 1.12 7.87 -8.43
C HIS A 81 1.27 9.28 -7.83
N MET A 82 0.18 9.89 -7.36
CA MET A 82 0.19 11.19 -6.69
C MET A 82 0.90 11.18 -5.32
N CYS A 83 1.33 10.03 -4.81
CA CYS A 83 2.15 9.95 -3.60
C CYS A 83 3.64 10.25 -3.85
N ASN A 84 4.06 10.36 -5.11
CA ASN A 84 5.38 10.82 -5.54
C ASN A 84 6.56 9.85 -5.26
N GLU A 85 6.31 8.52 -5.35
CA GLU A 85 7.38 7.51 -5.41
C GLU A 85 7.19 6.64 -6.65
N ILE A 86 7.51 7.21 -7.81
CA ILE A 86 7.40 6.55 -9.11
C ILE A 86 8.71 5.82 -9.41
N ALA A 87 8.59 4.54 -9.81
CA ALA A 87 9.70 3.72 -10.23
C ALA A 87 9.29 2.80 -11.37
N ASP A 88 9.99 2.86 -12.48
CA ASP A 88 9.84 1.99 -13.64
C ASP A 88 11.18 1.25 -13.87
N GLY A 89 11.13 -0.08 -13.97
CA GLY A 89 12.30 -0.93 -14.11
C GLY A 89 13.05 -1.20 -12.79
N GLU A 90 13.83 -2.28 -12.78
CA GLU A 90 14.50 -2.81 -11.59
C GLU A 90 15.42 -1.80 -10.89
N GLU A 91 16.18 -1.00 -11.65
CA GLU A 91 17.11 -0.04 -11.06
C GLU A 91 16.38 1.04 -10.25
N GLN A 92 15.26 1.56 -10.78
CA GLN A 92 14.47 2.56 -10.08
C GLN A 92 13.77 1.96 -8.85
N MET A 93 13.31 0.71 -8.94
CA MET A 93 12.74 -0.03 -7.79
C MET A 93 13.76 -0.11 -6.65
N ARG A 94 14.99 -0.54 -6.90
CA ARG A 94 16.07 -0.59 -5.89
C ARG A 94 16.39 0.80 -5.32
N ARG A 95 16.45 1.82 -6.16
CA ARG A 95 16.70 3.21 -5.74
C ARG A 95 15.60 3.73 -4.82
N SER A 96 14.33 3.49 -5.14
CA SER A 96 13.19 3.88 -4.33
C SER A 96 13.19 3.18 -2.97
N VAL A 97 13.49 1.89 -2.93
CA VAL A 97 13.65 1.17 -1.66
C VAL A 97 14.73 1.81 -0.78
N ARG A 98 15.93 2.04 -1.31
CA ARG A 98 17.04 2.68 -0.57
C ARG A 98 16.65 4.05 -0.03
N LYS A 99 15.98 4.86 -0.85
CA LYS A 99 15.50 6.19 -0.48
C LYS A 99 14.49 6.11 0.68
N LEU A 100 13.48 5.25 0.58
CA LEU A 100 12.46 5.10 1.62
C LEU A 100 13.06 4.57 2.93
N VAL A 101 13.97 3.60 2.87
CA VAL A 101 14.70 3.09 4.04
C VAL A 101 15.53 4.19 4.69
N HIS A 102 16.27 4.98 3.90
CA HIS A 102 17.03 6.13 4.40
C HIS A 102 16.14 7.18 5.08
N GLU A 103 14.93 7.36 4.58
CA GLU A 103 13.92 8.29 5.15
C GLU A 103 13.23 7.75 6.41
N GLY A 104 13.41 6.48 6.75
CA GLY A 104 12.92 5.87 7.98
C GLY A 104 11.69 4.97 7.81
N ALA A 105 11.49 4.40 6.61
CA ALA A 105 10.44 3.41 6.38
C ALA A 105 10.64 2.16 7.25
N ASP A 106 9.55 1.68 7.87
CA ASP A 106 9.54 0.46 8.66
C ASP A 106 9.41 -0.78 7.78
N TYR A 107 8.77 -0.64 6.63
CA TYR A 107 8.59 -1.64 5.59
C TYR A 107 8.36 -0.94 4.24
N ILE A 108 8.37 -1.69 3.16
CA ILE A 108 8.18 -1.15 1.79
C ILE A 108 6.79 -1.51 1.28
N LYS A 109 6.05 -0.54 0.78
CA LYS A 109 4.75 -0.75 0.10
C LYS A 109 4.90 -0.56 -1.40
N ILE A 110 4.33 -1.50 -2.17
CA ILE A 110 4.36 -1.52 -3.65
C ILE A 110 2.93 -1.61 -4.16
N MET A 111 2.59 -0.86 -5.20
CA MET A 111 1.32 -0.95 -5.92
C MET A 111 1.50 -1.89 -7.10
N ALA A 112 1.30 -3.20 -6.88
CA ALA A 112 1.55 -4.24 -7.87
C ALA A 112 0.43 -4.37 -8.92
N SER A 113 -0.72 -3.74 -8.69
CA SER A 113 -1.80 -3.64 -9.69
C SER A 113 -2.41 -2.24 -9.70
N GLY A 114 -3.27 -1.97 -10.68
CA GLY A 114 -4.16 -0.83 -10.65
C GLY A 114 -5.13 -0.88 -9.46
N GLY A 115 -5.91 0.17 -9.25
CA GLY A 115 -6.83 0.30 -8.13
C GLY A 115 -7.85 1.41 -8.35
N GLY A 116 -8.30 2.08 -7.29
CA GLY A 116 -9.31 3.15 -7.38
C GLY A 116 -8.78 4.49 -7.88
N THR A 117 -7.53 4.61 -8.27
CA THR A 117 -7.00 5.83 -8.89
C THR A 117 -7.48 5.93 -10.33
N GLU A 118 -8.02 7.09 -10.71
CA GLU A 118 -8.51 7.36 -12.06
C GLU A 118 -7.41 7.08 -13.11
N GLY A 119 -7.78 6.45 -14.20
CA GLY A 119 -6.87 6.07 -15.29
C GLY A 119 -6.11 4.76 -15.06
N THR A 120 -6.29 4.08 -13.90
CA THR A 120 -5.72 2.75 -13.65
C THR A 120 -6.74 1.64 -13.85
N ILE A 121 -6.29 0.45 -14.22
CA ILE A 121 -7.14 -0.73 -14.40
C ILE A 121 -6.86 -1.70 -13.24
N PRO A 122 -7.84 -1.92 -12.33
CA PRO A 122 -7.62 -2.75 -11.14
C PRO A 122 -7.20 -4.19 -11.45
N GLY A 123 -7.76 -4.79 -12.51
CA GLY A 123 -7.45 -6.15 -12.97
C GLY A 123 -6.16 -6.27 -13.79
N LEU A 124 -5.31 -5.23 -13.84
CA LEU A 124 -4.04 -5.25 -14.58
C LEU A 124 -2.83 -5.14 -13.63
N ALA A 125 -1.86 -6.03 -13.80
CA ALA A 125 -0.60 -5.98 -13.07
C ALA A 125 0.24 -4.76 -13.54
N SER A 126 0.82 -4.04 -12.57
CA SER A 126 1.62 -2.82 -12.80
C SER A 126 3.09 -3.10 -13.04
N TYR A 127 3.59 -4.26 -12.60
CA TYR A 127 5.01 -4.62 -12.62
C TYR A 127 5.22 -6.05 -13.11
N THR A 128 6.40 -6.32 -13.65
CA THR A 128 6.87 -7.68 -13.91
C THR A 128 7.35 -8.36 -12.62
N THR A 129 7.55 -9.68 -12.65
CA THR A 129 8.12 -10.43 -11.52
C THR A 129 9.53 -9.94 -11.19
N GLU A 130 10.35 -9.61 -12.18
CA GLU A 130 11.72 -9.12 -12.02
C GLU A 130 11.77 -7.76 -11.33
N GLU A 131 10.88 -6.83 -11.68
CA GLU A 131 10.78 -5.52 -11.05
C GLU A 131 10.36 -5.65 -9.57
N LEU A 132 9.36 -6.49 -9.28
CA LEU A 132 8.94 -6.77 -7.90
C LEU A 132 10.06 -7.44 -7.11
N HIS A 133 10.73 -8.45 -7.70
CA HIS A 133 11.86 -9.14 -7.07
C HIS A 133 13.02 -8.17 -6.76
N ALA A 134 13.30 -7.21 -7.64
CA ALA A 134 14.31 -6.20 -7.41
C ALA A 134 14.01 -5.35 -6.16
N ALA A 135 12.74 -4.96 -5.96
CA ALA A 135 12.32 -4.22 -4.77
C ALA A 135 12.35 -5.09 -3.50
N VAL A 136 11.84 -6.32 -3.58
CA VAL A 136 11.80 -7.28 -2.45
C VAL A 136 13.21 -7.61 -1.98
N HIS A 137 14.09 -8.02 -2.90
CA HIS A 137 15.48 -8.34 -2.58
C HIS A 137 16.19 -7.18 -1.92
N GLU A 138 16.00 -5.96 -2.44
CA GLU A 138 16.62 -4.76 -1.86
C GLU A 138 16.05 -4.43 -0.47
N ALA A 139 14.73 -4.59 -0.28
CA ALA A 139 14.09 -4.38 1.03
C ALA A 139 14.60 -5.37 2.07
N HIS A 140 14.68 -6.65 1.72
CA HIS A 140 15.20 -7.72 2.59
C HIS A 140 16.68 -7.50 2.94
N HIS A 141 17.49 -6.99 2.00
CA HIS A 141 18.88 -6.61 2.27
C HIS A 141 18.97 -5.58 3.41
N PHE A 142 18.01 -4.66 3.52
CA PHE A 142 17.89 -3.70 4.61
C PHE A 142 17.04 -4.18 5.79
N HIS A 143 16.72 -5.46 5.88
CA HIS A 143 15.86 -6.04 6.91
C HIS A 143 14.49 -5.34 6.99
N ARG A 144 13.89 -5.03 5.85
CA ARG A 144 12.55 -4.50 5.72
C ARG A 144 11.65 -5.49 5.01
N LEU A 145 10.48 -5.74 5.59
CA LEU A 145 9.42 -6.50 4.95
C LEU A 145 8.79 -5.70 3.83
N THR A 146 8.11 -6.39 2.94
CA THR A 146 7.41 -5.83 1.80
C THR A 146 5.91 -6.09 1.89
N ALA A 147 5.10 -5.15 1.37
CA ALA A 147 3.66 -5.32 1.23
C ALA A 147 3.24 -4.89 -0.17
N ALA A 148 2.47 -5.71 -0.87
CA ALA A 148 1.97 -5.41 -2.21
C ALA A 148 0.45 -5.20 -2.21
N HIS A 149 -0.01 -4.18 -2.94
CA HIS A 149 -1.41 -4.04 -3.32
C HIS A 149 -1.65 -4.92 -4.55
N CYS A 150 -2.46 -5.96 -4.39
CA CYS A 150 -2.75 -6.95 -5.42
C CYS A 150 -4.25 -7.15 -5.56
N ARG A 151 -4.85 -6.55 -6.60
CA ARG A 151 -6.22 -6.82 -6.99
C ARG A 151 -6.28 -7.82 -8.15
N ALA A 152 -5.42 -7.63 -9.17
CA ALA A 152 -5.32 -8.50 -10.33
C ALA A 152 -4.70 -9.86 -9.98
N LYS A 153 -5.25 -10.96 -10.52
CA LYS A 153 -4.68 -12.31 -10.40
C LYS A 153 -3.20 -12.34 -10.81
N GLU A 154 -2.88 -11.74 -11.95
CA GLU A 154 -1.51 -11.68 -12.44
C GLU A 154 -0.56 -10.98 -11.45
N SER A 155 -1.02 -9.91 -10.79
CA SER A 155 -0.23 -9.23 -9.76
C SER A 155 -0.03 -10.10 -8.52
N MET A 156 -1.01 -10.95 -8.17
CA MET A 156 -0.89 -11.90 -7.06
C MET A 156 0.19 -12.94 -7.34
N VAL A 157 0.15 -13.58 -8.52
CA VAL A 157 1.15 -14.57 -8.95
C VAL A 157 2.55 -13.96 -8.93
N ARG A 158 2.73 -12.81 -9.58
CA ARG A 158 4.03 -12.12 -9.66
C ARG A 158 4.54 -11.69 -8.28
N ALA A 159 3.67 -11.26 -7.36
CA ALA A 159 4.06 -10.90 -6.00
C ALA A 159 4.54 -12.12 -5.19
N ILE A 160 3.87 -13.28 -5.35
CA ILE A 160 4.28 -14.53 -4.71
C ILE A 160 5.65 -14.96 -5.25
N GLU A 161 5.82 -15.03 -6.58
CA GLU A 161 7.07 -15.41 -7.25
C GLU A 161 8.23 -14.48 -6.88
N ALA A 162 7.95 -13.19 -6.70
CA ALA A 162 8.94 -12.20 -6.27
C ALA A 162 9.31 -12.29 -4.78
N GLY A 163 8.59 -13.07 -3.98
CA GLY A 163 8.84 -13.24 -2.55
C GLY A 163 8.33 -12.09 -1.68
N VAL A 164 7.23 -11.43 -2.06
CA VAL A 164 6.58 -10.41 -1.23
C VAL A 164 6.09 -11.02 0.09
N ASP A 165 6.27 -10.31 1.21
CA ASP A 165 5.94 -10.85 2.54
C ASP A 165 4.45 -10.72 2.88
N LEU A 166 3.76 -9.70 2.37
CA LEU A 166 2.36 -9.44 2.65
C LEU A 166 1.61 -8.97 1.40
N MET A 167 0.45 -9.55 1.16
CA MET A 167 -0.47 -9.17 0.11
C MET A 167 -1.71 -8.48 0.69
N GLU A 168 -2.03 -7.29 0.17
CA GLU A 168 -3.26 -6.57 0.48
C GLU A 168 -4.32 -6.90 -0.57
N HIS A 169 -5.57 -7.02 -0.14
CA HIS A 169 -6.77 -7.29 -0.91
C HIS A 169 -6.88 -8.75 -1.41
N ALA A 170 -5.97 -9.23 -2.25
CA ALA A 170 -6.02 -10.57 -2.84
C ALA A 170 -7.39 -10.84 -3.52
N GLU A 171 -7.79 -9.96 -4.44
CA GLU A 171 -9.16 -9.93 -4.96
C GLU A 171 -9.45 -10.88 -6.11
N PHE A 172 -8.47 -11.51 -6.70
CA PHE A 172 -8.66 -12.38 -7.86
C PHE A 172 -9.36 -11.71 -9.05
N LEU A 173 -9.10 -10.42 -9.30
CA LEU A 173 -9.67 -9.70 -10.44
C LEU A 173 -9.01 -10.13 -11.75
N GLU A 174 -9.85 -10.31 -12.77
CA GLU A 174 -9.45 -10.40 -14.17
C GLU A 174 -9.39 -9.00 -14.81
N THR A 175 -8.87 -8.93 -16.03
CA THR A 175 -8.76 -7.68 -16.79
C THR A 175 -10.12 -7.04 -17.17
N ASP A 176 -11.20 -7.80 -17.10
CA ASP A 176 -12.58 -7.35 -17.30
C ASP A 176 -13.26 -6.91 -15.98
N ASP A 177 -12.49 -6.75 -14.91
CA ASP A 177 -12.93 -6.41 -13.55
C ASP A 177 -13.90 -7.46 -12.93
N GLN A 178 -13.93 -8.69 -13.44
CA GLN A 178 -14.68 -9.77 -12.83
C GLN A 178 -13.85 -10.51 -11.77
N LEU A 179 -14.52 -10.88 -10.67
CA LEU A 179 -13.92 -11.69 -9.60
C LEU A 179 -14.01 -13.17 -9.97
N HIS A 180 -12.87 -13.80 -10.20
CA HIS A 180 -12.79 -15.24 -10.45
C HIS A 180 -11.78 -15.87 -9.50
N PHE A 181 -12.29 -16.52 -8.45
CA PHE A 181 -11.43 -17.26 -7.53
C PHE A 181 -10.66 -18.36 -8.29
N ASP A 182 -9.36 -18.43 -8.02
CA ASP A 182 -8.45 -19.39 -8.64
C ASP A 182 -7.78 -20.23 -7.54
N PRO A 183 -8.16 -21.53 -7.42
CA PRO A 183 -7.59 -22.41 -6.40
C PRO A 183 -6.07 -22.56 -6.51
N SER A 184 -5.51 -22.52 -7.72
CA SER A 184 -4.06 -22.69 -7.90
C SER A 184 -3.28 -21.50 -7.32
N ILE A 185 -3.80 -20.30 -7.41
CA ILE A 185 -3.20 -19.11 -6.78
C ILE A 185 -3.32 -19.21 -5.25
N ALA A 186 -4.45 -19.73 -4.74
CA ALA A 186 -4.62 -19.94 -3.30
C ALA A 186 -3.64 -20.97 -2.76
N GLU A 187 -3.37 -22.05 -3.49
CA GLU A 187 -2.34 -23.06 -3.17
C GLU A 187 -0.94 -22.41 -3.17
N MET A 188 -0.60 -21.61 -4.18
CA MET A 188 0.67 -20.87 -4.21
C MET A 188 0.82 -19.95 -3.00
N MET A 189 -0.27 -19.26 -2.56
CA MET A 189 -0.26 -18.40 -1.37
C MET A 189 0.03 -19.21 -0.10
N GLU A 190 -0.58 -20.38 0.05
CA GLU A 190 -0.36 -21.27 1.19
C GLU A 190 1.09 -21.79 1.21
N GLU A 191 1.59 -22.31 0.08
CA GLU A 191 2.94 -22.84 -0.05
C GLU A 191 4.03 -21.78 0.20
N SER A 192 3.82 -20.56 -0.26
CA SER A 192 4.76 -19.45 -0.06
C SER A 192 4.78 -18.90 1.37
N GLY A 193 3.72 -19.16 2.15
CA GLY A 193 3.56 -18.58 3.48
C GLY A 193 3.35 -17.06 3.50
N ILE A 194 2.95 -16.46 2.38
CA ILE A 194 2.68 -15.02 2.29
C ILE A 194 1.51 -14.63 3.22
N TRP A 195 1.67 -13.53 3.94
CA TRP A 195 0.59 -12.99 4.77
C TRP A 195 -0.46 -12.27 3.91
N ILE A 196 -1.73 -12.36 4.30
CA ILE A 196 -2.83 -11.73 3.57
C ILE A 196 -3.60 -10.79 4.48
N SER A 197 -3.88 -9.59 3.94
CA SER A 197 -4.77 -8.60 4.55
C SER A 197 -5.92 -8.33 3.56
N PRO A 198 -7.06 -9.03 3.67
CA PRO A 198 -8.10 -9.02 2.64
C PRO A 198 -8.94 -7.73 2.64
N THR A 199 -8.74 -6.83 3.58
CA THR A 199 -9.41 -5.51 3.67
C THR A 199 -10.94 -5.57 3.52
N LEU A 200 -11.58 -6.58 4.11
CA LEU A 200 -13.02 -6.88 3.95
C LEU A 200 -13.94 -5.71 4.27
N GLN A 201 -13.54 -4.83 5.20
CA GLN A 201 -14.32 -3.65 5.56
C GLN A 201 -14.58 -2.71 4.37
N SER A 202 -13.64 -2.62 3.44
CA SER A 202 -13.79 -1.80 2.23
C SER A 202 -14.92 -2.31 1.33
N TRP A 203 -15.12 -3.64 1.27
CA TRP A 203 -16.12 -4.29 0.46
C TRP A 203 -17.54 -4.13 1.02
N THR A 204 -17.71 -4.24 2.33
CA THR A 204 -19.02 -4.06 2.97
C THR A 204 -19.56 -2.64 2.78
N HIS A 205 -18.66 -1.65 2.72
CA HIS A 205 -19.05 -0.28 2.45
C HIS A 205 -19.53 -0.08 1.00
N TYR A 206 -18.85 -0.68 0.01
CA TYR A 206 -19.27 -0.61 -1.40
C TYR A 206 -20.61 -1.31 -1.65
N GLN A 207 -20.88 -2.45 -1.01
CA GLN A 207 -22.18 -3.12 -1.12
C GLN A 207 -23.33 -2.28 -0.53
N GLY A 208 -23.10 -1.53 0.53
CA GLY A 208 -24.06 -0.60 1.12
C GLY A 208 -24.38 0.62 0.25
N LEU A 209 -23.52 0.97 -0.71
CA LEU A 209 -23.73 2.06 -1.67
C LEU A 209 -24.45 1.58 -2.95
N LEU A 210 -24.52 0.25 -3.18
CA LEU A 210 -25.18 -0.36 -4.35
C LEU A 210 -26.58 -0.92 -4.02
N SER A 211 -27.02 -0.84 -2.77
CA SER A 211 -28.36 -1.17 -2.25
C SER A 211 -29.17 0.09 -1.99
#